data_5ba22ef80a3eeebe8fc1e4691133b396
#
_entry.id   5ba22ef80a3eeebe8fc1e4691133b396
#
_cell.length_a   1.000
_cell.length_b   1.000
_cell.length_c   1.000
_cell.angle_alpha   90.00
_cell.angle_beta   90.00
_cell.angle_gamma   90.00
#
_symmetry.space_group_name_H-M   'P 1'
#
loop_
_entity.id
_entity.type
_entity.pdbx_description
1 polymer ?
#
loop_
_entity_poly.entity_id
_entity_poly.type
_entity_poly.pdbx_seq_one_letter_code
_entity_poly.pdbx_strand_id
1 'polypeptide(L)'
;MALLTLSWGQEAPYTTEIISQPYEPLEEYSLLDLGLGWDDPEEMLPIPFDMVIWGDTCTVIATANLGNMLFAVGTSSHLIAPVFSDICDVSPADSTGQDVSEIRHTVEGVAPNRVFKVEYHNVGFYPEVYNFEDTVIQATQRATYQVWLHETGTITFHYGSNTVTDPMLVADGFINSAGLIGNFDPYSYGGTMLVAEGQADTPEFQTVNDIYGWIYGGSEGWSVTWPSDGTGYVFNPIAPTAVEAPEVLTSMSAFPNPASSHVNVVLDGHAPQRGTWLDAQGRSAGTVVLQPGANRIDVAAMAPGTYALRLENGSAVRVTIQR
;
A
#
# COMPACT_ATOMS: atom_id res chain seq x y z
N MET A 1 -14.92 -0.64 -35.75
CA MET A 1 -13.51 -0.54 -35.33
C MET A 1 -13.54 -0.35 -33.82
N ALA A 2 -13.42 -1.45 -33.08
CA ALA A 2 -13.46 -1.43 -31.63
C ALA A 2 -12.07 -1.02 -31.12
N LEU A 3 -11.97 0.10 -30.40
CA LEU A 3 -10.78 0.42 -29.62
C LEU A 3 -10.70 -0.60 -28.49
N LEU A 4 -9.76 -1.53 -28.58
CA LEU A 4 -9.28 -2.27 -27.41
C LEU A 4 -8.48 -1.28 -26.55
N THR A 5 -9.11 -0.76 -25.50
CA THR A 5 -8.37 -0.16 -24.40
C THR A 5 -7.71 -1.32 -23.66
N LEU A 6 -6.42 -1.52 -23.87
CA LEU A 6 -5.59 -2.32 -22.98
C LEU A 6 -5.56 -1.59 -21.63
N SER A 7 -6.39 -2.01 -20.67
CA SER A 7 -6.19 -1.66 -19.28
C SER A 7 -4.97 -2.46 -18.82
N TRP A 8 -3.84 -1.79 -18.68
CA TRP A 8 -2.73 -2.34 -17.95
C TRP A 8 -3.18 -2.40 -16.49
N GLY A 9 -3.41 -3.61 -15.95
CA GLY A 9 -3.65 -3.78 -14.52
C GLY A 9 -2.47 -3.21 -13.75
N GLN A 10 -2.74 -2.57 -12.62
CA GLN A 10 -1.68 -2.10 -11.73
C GLN A 10 -1.10 -3.32 -11.02
N GLU A 11 0.21 -3.49 -11.05
CA GLU A 11 0.90 -4.49 -10.26
C GLU A 11 0.94 -4.07 -8.79
N ALA A 12 0.84 -5.04 -7.88
CA ALA A 12 0.98 -4.76 -6.46
C ALA A 12 2.43 -4.36 -6.15
N PRO A 13 2.68 -3.31 -5.35
CA PRO A 13 4.02 -2.82 -5.07
C PRO A 13 4.76 -3.64 -3.99
N TYR A 14 4.57 -4.95 -3.98
CA TYR A 14 5.18 -5.86 -3.01
C TYR A 14 5.74 -7.10 -3.70
N THR A 15 6.89 -7.55 -3.20
CA THR A 15 7.33 -8.92 -3.38
C THR A 15 6.86 -9.75 -2.19
N THR A 16 6.61 -11.04 -2.41
CA THR A 16 6.10 -11.95 -1.39
C THR A 16 7.12 -13.03 -1.05
N GLU A 17 7.14 -13.43 0.21
CA GLU A 17 7.95 -14.53 0.71
C GLU A 17 7.11 -15.36 1.68
N ILE A 18 7.31 -16.68 1.69
CA ILE A 18 6.73 -17.60 2.67
C ILE A 18 7.82 -17.99 3.62
N ILE A 19 7.57 -17.81 4.91
CA ILE A 19 8.49 -18.20 5.96
C ILE A 19 7.89 -19.33 6.80
N SER A 20 8.75 -20.14 7.42
CA SER A 20 8.36 -21.13 8.42
C SER A 20 9.24 -20.94 9.64
N GLN A 21 8.65 -20.45 10.72
CA GLN A 21 9.32 -20.22 12.00
C GLN A 21 8.34 -20.49 13.14
N PRO A 22 8.82 -20.92 14.32
CA PRO A 22 7.95 -21.14 15.46
C PRO A 22 7.11 -19.89 15.76
N TYR A 23 5.81 -20.09 16.02
CA TYR A 23 4.94 -19.02 16.47
C TYR A 23 5.22 -18.71 17.95
N GLU A 24 5.40 -17.44 18.25
CA GLU A 24 5.61 -16.95 19.61
C GLU A 24 4.48 -15.98 19.97
N PRO A 25 3.57 -16.36 20.90
CA PRO A 25 2.53 -15.46 21.42
C PRO A 25 3.13 -14.20 22.03
N LEU A 26 2.40 -13.09 22.01
CA LEU A 26 2.83 -11.88 22.69
C LEU A 26 2.84 -12.09 24.22
N GLU A 27 4.00 -11.89 24.85
CA GLU A 27 4.15 -11.99 26.31
C GLU A 27 3.83 -10.65 27.00
N GLU A 28 4.28 -9.53 26.41
CA GLU A 28 3.99 -8.17 26.87
C GLU A 28 3.13 -7.46 25.85
N TYR A 29 1.90 -7.10 26.23
CA TYR A 29 0.95 -6.51 25.30
C TYR A 29 -0.06 -5.58 26.00
N SER A 30 -0.72 -4.75 25.21
CA SER A 30 -1.95 -4.06 25.56
C SER A 30 -3.13 -4.79 24.94
N LEU A 31 -4.24 -4.87 25.68
CA LEU A 31 -5.50 -5.39 25.17
C LEU A 31 -6.27 -4.29 24.44
N LEU A 32 -6.93 -4.66 23.36
CA LEU A 32 -8.04 -3.90 22.83
C LEU A 32 -9.27 -4.24 23.67
N ASP A 33 -9.82 -3.26 24.41
CA ASP A 33 -10.93 -3.48 25.36
C ASP A 33 -12.27 -3.52 24.61
N LEU A 34 -12.60 -4.67 24.08
CA LEU A 34 -13.82 -4.90 23.30
C LEU A 34 -14.99 -5.45 24.15
N GLY A 35 -14.72 -5.82 25.42
CA GLY A 35 -15.67 -6.55 26.24
C GLY A 35 -15.81 -8.03 25.84
N LEU A 36 -16.76 -8.73 26.46
CA LEU A 36 -17.08 -10.13 26.14
C LEU A 36 -18.12 -10.21 25.00
N GLY A 37 -17.98 -11.21 24.17
CA GLY A 37 -18.90 -11.45 23.07
C GLY A 37 -18.78 -10.42 21.96
N TRP A 38 -17.58 -9.90 21.75
CA TRP A 38 -17.35 -8.97 20.66
C TRP A 38 -17.50 -9.64 19.30
N ASP A 39 -18.10 -8.90 18.40
CA ASP A 39 -18.34 -9.20 17.03
C ASP A 39 -18.24 -7.87 16.27
N ASP A 40 -17.67 -7.84 15.07
CA ASP A 40 -17.46 -6.63 14.26
C ASP A 40 -16.87 -5.43 15.04
N PRO A 41 -15.72 -5.54 15.73
CA PRO A 41 -15.19 -4.42 16.49
C PRO A 41 -14.73 -3.29 15.56
N GLU A 42 -15.13 -2.06 15.91
CA GLU A 42 -14.74 -0.84 15.19
C GLU A 42 -13.85 0.03 16.08
N GLU A 43 -12.57 -0.29 16.16
CA GLU A 43 -11.60 0.42 16.99
C GLU A 43 -10.44 0.96 16.17
N MET A 44 -9.85 2.05 16.65
CA MET A 44 -8.70 2.68 15.99
C MET A 44 -7.43 2.51 16.82
N LEU A 45 -6.40 1.93 16.22
CA LEU A 45 -5.09 1.75 16.83
C LEU A 45 -4.06 2.67 16.14
N PRO A 46 -3.47 3.62 16.87
CA PRO A 46 -2.36 4.41 16.33
C PRO A 46 -1.14 3.53 16.03
N ILE A 47 -0.59 3.63 14.84
CA ILE A 47 0.72 3.05 14.54
C ILE A 47 1.78 4.01 15.14
N PRO A 48 2.74 3.51 15.93
CA PRO A 48 3.69 4.37 16.66
C PRO A 48 4.81 4.95 15.78
N PHE A 49 4.66 4.86 14.46
CA PHE A 49 5.58 5.38 13.45
C PHE A 49 4.85 5.57 12.11
N ASP A 50 5.43 6.38 11.25
CA ASP A 50 4.93 6.53 9.90
C ASP A 50 5.22 5.25 9.11
N MET A 51 4.17 4.60 8.60
CA MET A 51 4.28 3.40 7.77
C MET A 51 3.81 3.70 6.35
N VAL A 52 4.57 3.26 5.36
CA VAL A 52 4.17 3.43 3.95
C VAL A 52 3.51 2.16 3.45
N ILE A 53 2.23 2.26 3.08
CA ILE A 53 1.44 1.18 2.52
C ILE A 53 0.90 1.63 1.16
N TRP A 54 1.21 0.90 0.09
CA TRP A 54 0.83 1.26 -1.28
C TRP A 54 1.27 2.68 -1.72
N GLY A 55 2.41 3.16 -1.18
CA GLY A 55 2.91 4.50 -1.45
C GLY A 55 2.25 5.61 -0.63
N ASP A 56 1.30 5.27 0.24
CA ASP A 56 0.60 6.18 1.13
C ASP A 56 1.14 6.08 2.56
N THR A 57 1.26 7.21 3.26
CA THR A 57 1.72 7.23 4.66
C THR A 57 0.54 7.01 5.59
N CYS A 58 0.57 5.91 6.32
CA CYS A 58 -0.45 5.52 7.27
C CYS A 58 0.09 5.61 8.71
N THR A 59 -0.68 6.19 9.61
CA THR A 59 -0.35 6.34 11.04
C THR A 59 -1.39 5.72 11.97
N VAL A 60 -2.45 5.15 11.37
CA VAL A 60 -3.55 4.52 12.10
C VAL A 60 -3.98 3.29 11.34
N ILE A 61 -4.25 2.20 12.06
CA ILE A 61 -5.06 1.09 11.58
C ILE A 61 -6.40 1.11 12.31
N ALA A 62 -7.45 0.73 11.62
CA ALA A 62 -8.76 0.52 12.21
C ALA A 62 -9.16 -0.94 12.04
N THR A 63 -9.67 -1.57 13.09
CA THR A 63 -10.44 -2.79 12.94
C THR A 63 -11.72 -2.46 12.19
N ALA A 64 -12.20 -3.35 11.37
CA ALA A 64 -13.41 -3.10 10.60
C ALA A 64 -14.29 -4.33 10.60
N ASN A 65 -15.50 -4.15 10.07
CA ASN A 65 -16.49 -5.18 9.84
C ASN A 65 -15.81 -6.50 9.46
N LEU A 66 -16.27 -7.59 10.00
CA LEU A 66 -15.68 -8.94 9.97
C LEU A 66 -14.49 -9.14 10.94
N GLY A 67 -14.17 -8.15 11.78
CA GLY A 67 -13.26 -8.26 12.91
C GLY A 67 -11.77 -8.44 12.61
N ASN A 68 -11.43 -9.06 11.51
CA ASN A 68 -10.06 -9.47 11.17
C ASN A 68 -9.35 -8.55 10.19
N MET A 69 -10.07 -7.65 9.54
CA MET A 69 -9.51 -6.77 8.54
C MET A 69 -9.03 -5.47 9.16
N LEU A 70 -7.77 -5.15 8.95
CA LEU A 70 -7.18 -3.90 9.39
C LEU A 70 -7.16 -2.90 8.24
N PHE A 71 -7.91 -1.81 8.39
CA PHE A 71 -7.84 -0.69 7.46
C PHE A 71 -6.70 0.24 7.86
N ALA A 72 -5.65 0.28 7.07
CA ALA A 72 -4.64 1.31 7.19
C ALA A 72 -5.13 2.58 6.48
N VAL A 73 -5.17 3.67 7.23
CA VAL A 73 -5.75 4.94 6.77
C VAL A 73 -4.64 5.96 6.54
N GLY A 74 -4.52 6.38 5.30
CA GLY A 74 -3.69 7.49 4.83
C GLY A 74 -4.53 8.49 4.03
N THR A 75 -4.09 8.90 2.86
CA THR A 75 -4.91 9.67 1.89
C THR A 75 -5.94 8.77 1.21
N SER A 76 -5.68 7.46 1.17
CA SER A 76 -6.58 6.39 0.73
C SER A 76 -6.75 5.36 1.85
N SER A 77 -7.67 4.44 1.68
CA SER A 77 -7.83 3.29 2.57
C SER A 77 -7.16 2.06 1.96
N HIS A 78 -6.43 1.31 2.78
CA HIS A 78 -5.79 0.07 2.38
C HIS A 78 -6.23 -1.03 3.33
N LEU A 79 -6.49 -2.22 2.79
CA LEU A 79 -6.94 -3.35 3.57
C LEU A 79 -5.79 -4.34 3.80
N ILE A 80 -5.59 -4.71 5.05
CA ILE A 80 -4.65 -5.75 5.49
C ILE A 80 -5.49 -6.88 6.03
N ALA A 81 -5.59 -7.99 5.31
CA ALA A 81 -6.43 -9.11 5.66
C ALA A 81 -5.58 -10.38 5.87
N PRO A 82 -5.22 -10.70 7.13
CA PRO A 82 -4.53 -11.96 7.42
C PRO A 82 -5.43 -13.17 7.12
N VAL A 83 -6.72 -12.97 7.09
CA VAL A 83 -7.72 -13.93 6.63
C VAL A 83 -8.95 -13.16 6.14
N PHE A 84 -9.57 -13.61 5.06
CA PHE A 84 -10.90 -13.13 4.63
C PHE A 84 -11.98 -13.99 5.26
N SER A 85 -12.30 -13.75 6.52
CA SER A 85 -13.28 -14.50 7.29
C SER A 85 -13.91 -13.60 8.34
N ASP A 86 -15.10 -13.94 8.76
CA ASP A 86 -15.79 -13.25 9.83
C ASP A 86 -15.41 -13.86 11.17
N ILE A 87 -14.64 -13.13 11.98
CA ILE A 87 -14.17 -13.60 13.29
C ILE A 87 -14.90 -12.91 14.43
N CYS A 88 -15.02 -13.63 15.54
CA CYS A 88 -15.68 -13.12 16.74
C CYS A 88 -15.05 -13.69 18.02
N ASP A 89 -15.51 -13.18 19.16
CA ASP A 89 -15.18 -13.76 20.47
C ASP A 89 -15.85 -15.13 20.67
N VAL A 90 -15.10 -16.06 21.19
CA VAL A 90 -15.60 -17.42 21.52
C VAL A 90 -16.39 -17.48 22.83
N SER A 91 -16.35 -16.45 23.64
CA SER A 91 -16.98 -16.44 24.97
C SER A 91 -18.48 -16.74 24.97
N PRO A 92 -19.29 -16.41 23.95
CA PRO A 92 -20.69 -16.84 23.88
C PRO A 92 -20.88 -18.37 23.83
N ALA A 93 -19.88 -19.11 23.33
CA ALA A 93 -19.90 -20.57 23.28
C ALA A 93 -19.36 -21.22 24.56
N ASP A 94 -18.75 -20.46 25.46
CA ASP A 94 -18.20 -20.96 26.71
C ASP A 94 -19.12 -20.72 27.90
N SER A 95 -19.77 -21.78 28.37
CA SER A 95 -20.64 -21.74 29.55
C SER A 95 -19.90 -21.49 30.87
N THR A 96 -18.57 -21.57 30.89
CA THR A 96 -17.72 -21.37 32.07
C THR A 96 -17.27 -19.94 32.24
N GLY A 97 -17.27 -19.13 31.18
CA GLY A 97 -16.76 -17.76 31.12
C GLY A 97 -15.24 -17.68 31.27
N GLN A 98 -14.53 -18.76 30.99
CA GLN A 98 -13.07 -18.84 31.11
C GLN A 98 -12.38 -18.75 29.75
N ASP A 99 -13.11 -19.06 28.70
CA ASP A 99 -12.58 -19.10 27.33
C ASP A 99 -13.01 -17.83 26.59
N VAL A 100 -12.06 -17.02 26.20
CA VAL A 100 -12.27 -15.72 25.57
C VAL A 100 -11.30 -15.53 24.41
N SER A 101 -11.72 -14.70 23.46
CA SER A 101 -10.84 -14.22 22.40
C SER A 101 -10.36 -12.82 22.70
N GLU A 102 -9.10 -12.56 22.40
CA GLU A 102 -8.47 -11.26 22.66
C GLU A 102 -7.80 -10.71 21.40
N ILE A 103 -7.92 -9.41 21.20
CA ILE A 103 -7.07 -8.68 20.26
C ILE A 103 -6.02 -7.93 21.08
N ARG A 104 -4.77 -8.31 20.88
CA ARG A 104 -3.61 -7.83 21.63
C ARG A 104 -2.69 -7.03 20.71
N HIS A 105 -1.99 -6.05 21.25
CA HIS A 105 -0.99 -5.34 20.45
C HIS A 105 0.22 -4.93 21.28
N THR A 106 1.37 -4.82 20.62
CA THR A 106 2.63 -4.36 21.22
C THR A 106 3.52 -3.71 20.17
N VAL A 107 4.57 -3.05 20.64
CA VAL A 107 5.64 -2.50 19.79
C VAL A 107 6.96 -3.09 20.24
N GLU A 108 7.68 -3.70 19.33
CA GLU A 108 9.00 -4.24 19.58
C GLU A 108 10.08 -3.47 18.79
N GLY A 109 11.33 -3.60 19.23
CA GLY A 109 12.47 -3.00 18.56
C GLY A 109 12.66 -1.51 18.87
N VAL A 110 13.58 -0.89 18.14
CA VAL A 110 13.93 0.53 18.25
C VAL A 110 14.00 1.16 16.86
N ALA A 111 13.65 2.43 16.77
CA ALA A 111 13.71 3.16 15.51
C ALA A 111 15.12 3.05 14.86
N PRO A 112 15.25 2.86 13.56
CA PRO A 112 14.18 2.79 12.54
C PRO A 112 13.69 1.35 12.24
N ASN A 113 13.80 0.42 13.18
CA ASN A 113 13.46 -1.00 13.00
C ASN A 113 12.40 -1.45 14.01
N ARG A 114 11.41 -0.60 14.28
CA ARG A 114 10.28 -0.96 15.12
C ARG A 114 9.30 -1.86 14.38
N VAL A 115 8.64 -2.72 15.13
CA VAL A 115 7.57 -3.59 14.63
C VAL A 115 6.35 -3.40 15.51
N PHE A 116 5.24 -2.96 14.95
CA PHE A 116 3.95 -2.93 15.61
C PHE A 116 3.24 -4.25 15.31
N LYS A 117 2.96 -5.03 16.35
CA LYS A 117 2.33 -6.34 16.24
C LYS A 117 0.90 -6.27 16.77
N VAL A 118 -0.02 -6.86 16.03
CA VAL A 118 -1.39 -7.11 16.45
C VAL A 118 -1.60 -8.62 16.44
N GLU A 119 -1.99 -9.19 17.57
CA GLU A 119 -2.29 -10.61 17.74
C GLU A 119 -3.80 -10.81 17.92
N TYR A 120 -4.34 -11.67 17.10
CA TYR A 120 -5.68 -12.23 17.24
C TYR A 120 -5.54 -13.56 17.98
N HIS A 121 -5.88 -13.55 19.26
CA HIS A 121 -5.64 -14.70 20.13
C HIS A 121 -6.92 -15.49 20.35
N ASN A 122 -6.90 -16.79 20.00
CA ASN A 122 -7.99 -17.73 20.26
C ASN A 122 -9.34 -17.27 19.68
N VAL A 123 -9.33 -16.68 18.48
CA VAL A 123 -10.56 -16.17 17.85
C VAL A 123 -11.41 -17.31 17.33
N GLY A 124 -12.73 -17.16 17.45
CA GLY A 124 -13.74 -17.99 16.81
C GLY A 124 -14.17 -17.42 15.46
N PHE A 125 -15.13 -18.07 14.85
CA PHE A 125 -15.70 -17.71 13.56
C PHE A 125 -17.20 -17.53 13.70
N TYR A 126 -17.72 -16.40 13.18
CA TYR A 126 -19.13 -16.02 13.30
C TYR A 126 -20.11 -17.13 12.89
N PRO A 127 -19.91 -17.86 11.76
CA PRO A 127 -20.84 -18.89 11.34
C PRO A 127 -20.98 -20.06 12.31
N GLU A 128 -20.01 -20.26 13.20
CA GLU A 128 -20.07 -21.32 14.22
C GLU A 128 -20.60 -20.78 15.55
N VAL A 129 -20.13 -19.60 15.99
CA VAL A 129 -20.47 -19.02 17.28
C VAL A 129 -21.88 -18.42 17.29
N TYR A 130 -22.29 -17.79 16.19
CA TYR A 130 -23.58 -17.08 16.06
C TYR A 130 -24.53 -17.75 15.06
N ASN A 131 -24.42 -19.07 14.84
CA ASN A 131 -25.32 -19.80 13.97
C ASN A 131 -26.74 -19.83 14.56
N PHE A 132 -27.63 -19.02 14.02
CA PHE A 132 -29.01 -18.86 14.48
C PHE A 132 -29.92 -20.07 14.11
N GLU A 133 -29.47 -20.98 13.27
CA GLU A 133 -30.20 -22.18 12.88
C GLU A 133 -29.99 -23.35 13.86
N ASP A 134 -28.89 -23.35 14.58
CA ASP A 134 -28.54 -24.37 15.56
C ASP A 134 -28.89 -23.92 16.99
N THR A 135 -29.45 -24.84 17.77
CA THR A 135 -29.79 -24.61 19.19
C THR A 135 -28.55 -24.71 20.10
N VAL A 136 -27.40 -25.01 19.57
CA VAL A 136 -26.13 -25.16 20.31
C VAL A 136 -25.08 -24.25 19.68
N ILE A 137 -24.74 -23.23 20.45
CA ILE A 137 -23.59 -22.35 20.11
C ILE A 137 -22.31 -23.16 20.35
N GLN A 138 -21.41 -23.14 19.37
CA GLN A 138 -20.14 -23.87 19.40
C GLN A 138 -19.00 -22.95 19.01
N ALA A 139 -17.80 -23.29 19.43
CA ALA A 139 -16.58 -22.65 18.98
C ALA A 139 -15.47 -23.71 18.95
N THR A 140 -15.63 -24.69 18.05
CA THR A 140 -14.68 -25.79 17.89
C THR A 140 -13.55 -25.43 16.95
N GLN A 141 -13.83 -24.53 16.00
CA GLN A 141 -12.84 -23.98 15.08
C GLN A 141 -12.32 -22.66 15.59
N ARG A 142 -11.04 -22.58 15.80
CA ARG A 142 -10.36 -21.45 16.41
C ARG A 142 -9.03 -21.20 15.74
N ALA A 143 -8.58 -19.96 15.79
CA ALA A 143 -7.28 -19.60 15.27
C ALA A 143 -6.57 -18.58 16.17
N THR A 144 -5.25 -18.62 16.12
CA THR A 144 -4.38 -17.59 16.68
C THR A 144 -3.40 -17.16 15.59
N TYR A 145 -3.25 -15.87 15.37
CA TYR A 145 -2.33 -15.34 14.36
C TYR A 145 -1.96 -13.89 14.67
N GLN A 146 -0.88 -13.42 14.06
CA GLN A 146 -0.38 -12.05 14.22
C GLN A 146 -0.28 -11.34 12.87
N VAL A 147 -0.46 -10.01 12.92
CA VAL A 147 -0.08 -9.07 11.87
C VAL A 147 1.07 -8.22 12.39
N TRP A 148 2.18 -8.19 11.67
CA TRP A 148 3.35 -7.39 12.00
C TRP A 148 3.50 -6.26 10.98
N LEU A 149 3.44 -5.04 11.45
CA LEU A 149 3.67 -3.84 10.67
C LEU A 149 5.07 -3.31 11.00
N HIS A 150 5.98 -3.47 10.05
CA HIS A 150 7.37 -3.03 10.23
C HIS A 150 7.54 -1.56 9.84
N GLU A 151 8.32 -0.81 10.61
CA GLU A 151 8.66 0.59 10.30
C GLU A 151 9.31 0.76 8.91
N THR A 152 9.88 -0.30 8.36
CA THR A 152 10.42 -0.37 7.00
C THR A 152 9.38 -0.49 5.89
N GLY A 153 8.09 -0.66 6.25
CA GLY A 153 6.98 -0.86 5.31
C GLY A 153 6.68 -2.33 5.01
N THR A 154 7.48 -3.28 5.49
CA THR A 154 7.18 -4.72 5.38
C THR A 154 5.96 -5.07 6.23
N ILE A 155 5.08 -5.91 5.70
CA ILE A 155 3.93 -6.48 6.41
C ILE A 155 4.15 -8.00 6.52
N THR A 156 3.90 -8.57 7.69
CA THR A 156 3.98 -10.01 7.89
C THR A 156 2.70 -10.53 8.51
N PHE A 157 2.13 -11.59 7.96
CA PHE A 157 1.12 -12.41 8.63
C PHE A 157 1.83 -13.63 9.19
N HIS A 158 1.61 -13.92 10.44
CA HIS A 158 2.24 -15.06 11.10
C HIS A 158 1.17 -15.89 11.81
N TYR A 159 1.02 -17.13 11.39
CA TYR A 159 -0.04 -18.02 11.86
C TYR A 159 0.48 -18.93 12.96
N GLY A 160 -0.30 -19.00 14.01
CA GLY A 160 -0.06 -19.87 15.16
C GLY A 160 -1.00 -21.07 15.18
N SER A 161 -1.23 -21.57 16.39
CA SER A 161 -2.09 -22.72 16.60
C SER A 161 -3.51 -22.46 16.11
N ASN A 162 -4.11 -23.46 15.50
CA ASN A 162 -5.50 -23.44 15.07
C ASN A 162 -6.15 -24.83 15.21
N THR A 163 -7.46 -24.86 15.22
CA THR A 163 -8.28 -26.09 15.17
C THR A 163 -9.22 -26.08 13.97
N VAL A 164 -8.92 -25.29 12.95
CA VAL A 164 -9.72 -25.18 11.73
C VAL A 164 -9.67 -26.48 10.95
N THR A 165 -10.83 -27.12 10.81
CA THR A 165 -10.99 -28.38 10.07
C THR A 165 -11.92 -28.23 8.88
N ASP A 166 -12.71 -27.17 8.84
CA ASP A 166 -13.63 -26.84 7.75
C ASP A 166 -13.39 -25.39 7.28
N PRO A 167 -12.46 -25.19 6.35
CA PRO A 167 -12.17 -23.85 5.82
C PRO A 167 -13.36 -23.19 5.11
N MET A 168 -14.28 -23.98 4.57
CA MET A 168 -15.47 -23.45 3.89
C MET A 168 -16.48 -22.89 4.90
N LEU A 169 -16.60 -23.51 6.07
CA LEU A 169 -17.43 -22.99 7.15
C LEU A 169 -16.90 -21.65 7.64
N VAL A 170 -15.58 -21.57 7.93
CA VAL A 170 -14.98 -20.35 8.47
C VAL A 170 -14.95 -19.21 7.46
N ALA A 171 -15.05 -19.49 6.17
CA ALA A 171 -15.09 -18.48 5.13
C ALA A 171 -16.43 -17.69 5.08
N ASP A 172 -17.48 -18.18 5.70
CA ASP A 172 -18.84 -17.56 5.74
C ASP A 172 -19.32 -17.00 4.40
N GLY A 173 -19.19 -17.79 3.35
CA GLY A 173 -19.55 -17.36 1.99
C GLY A 173 -18.55 -16.42 1.32
N PHE A 174 -17.49 -16.03 2.01
CA PHE A 174 -16.32 -15.40 1.44
C PHE A 174 -15.31 -16.44 0.92
N ILE A 175 -14.23 -15.98 0.33
CA ILE A 175 -13.15 -16.85 -0.13
C ILE A 175 -12.12 -16.93 0.99
N ASN A 176 -11.89 -18.11 1.54
CA ASN A 176 -10.86 -18.32 2.54
C ASN A 176 -9.47 -18.06 1.94
N SER A 177 -8.86 -16.96 2.32
CA SER A 177 -7.57 -16.51 1.79
C SER A 177 -6.97 -15.43 2.69
N ALA A 178 -5.80 -14.91 2.31
CA ALA A 178 -5.16 -13.75 2.93
C ALA A 178 -4.58 -12.82 1.87
N GLY A 179 -4.45 -11.54 2.21
CA GLY A 179 -3.88 -10.60 1.26
C GLY A 179 -3.88 -9.15 1.70
N LEU A 180 -3.44 -8.32 0.78
CA LEU A 180 -3.43 -6.87 0.91
C LEU A 180 -4.25 -6.25 -0.22
N ILE A 181 -5.03 -5.20 0.07
CA ILE A 181 -5.73 -4.44 -0.97
C ILE A 181 -5.31 -2.97 -0.87
N GLY A 182 -4.73 -2.46 -1.93
CA GLY A 182 -4.38 -1.06 -2.04
C GLY A 182 -5.50 -0.20 -2.63
N ASN A 183 -5.68 1.01 -2.10
CA ASN A 183 -6.70 1.96 -2.55
C ASN A 183 -8.11 1.35 -2.58
N PHE A 184 -8.46 0.64 -1.52
CA PHE A 184 -9.73 -0.08 -1.44
C PHE A 184 -10.91 0.87 -1.33
N ASP A 185 -11.89 0.67 -2.19
CA ASP A 185 -13.21 1.30 -2.13
C ASP A 185 -14.26 0.22 -1.88
N PRO A 186 -14.84 0.15 -0.66
CA PRO A 186 -15.81 -0.88 -0.32
C PRO A 186 -17.14 -0.79 -1.08
N TYR A 187 -17.45 0.39 -1.67
CA TYR A 187 -18.70 0.57 -2.41
C TYR A 187 -18.63 0.05 -3.85
N SER A 188 -17.46 0.16 -4.47
CA SER A 188 -17.24 -0.29 -5.86
C SER A 188 -16.41 -1.56 -5.96
N TYR A 189 -15.87 -2.06 -4.86
CA TYR A 189 -14.82 -3.08 -4.82
C TYR A 189 -13.61 -2.68 -5.67
N GLY A 190 -13.35 -1.37 -5.72
CA GLY A 190 -12.19 -0.82 -6.42
C GLY A 190 -10.91 -1.02 -5.63
N GLY A 191 -9.80 -1.04 -6.35
CA GLY A 191 -8.46 -1.22 -5.77
C GLY A 191 -7.62 -2.24 -6.52
N THR A 192 -6.44 -2.51 -5.98
CA THR A 192 -5.54 -3.58 -6.45
C THR A 192 -5.28 -4.52 -5.29
N MET A 193 -5.62 -5.79 -5.47
CA MET A 193 -5.45 -6.81 -4.44
C MET A 193 -4.23 -7.69 -4.76
N LEU A 194 -3.45 -8.01 -3.75
CA LEU A 194 -2.42 -9.05 -3.76
C LEU A 194 -2.89 -10.15 -2.82
N VAL A 195 -3.23 -11.31 -3.36
CA VAL A 195 -3.95 -12.36 -2.64
C VAL A 195 -3.25 -13.70 -2.76
N ALA A 196 -3.32 -14.50 -1.68
CA ALA A 196 -2.79 -15.86 -1.61
C ALA A 196 -3.81 -16.86 -2.17
N GLU A 197 -3.39 -17.74 -3.06
CA GLU A 197 -4.21 -18.80 -3.62
C GLU A 197 -3.53 -20.17 -3.56
N GLY A 198 -4.31 -21.24 -3.53
CA GLY A 198 -3.83 -22.62 -3.53
C GLY A 198 -3.63 -23.21 -2.14
N GLN A 199 -2.50 -23.83 -1.86
CA GLN A 199 -2.23 -24.45 -0.56
C GLN A 199 -1.81 -23.39 0.45
N ALA A 200 -2.44 -23.35 1.63
CA ALA A 200 -2.19 -22.31 2.63
C ALA A 200 -0.73 -22.26 3.14
N ASP A 201 0.00 -23.36 3.14
CA ASP A 201 1.41 -23.39 3.55
C ASP A 201 2.38 -23.03 2.42
N THR A 202 1.93 -23.06 1.18
CA THR A 202 2.73 -22.77 -0.01
C THR A 202 1.89 -22.08 -1.10
N PRO A 203 1.20 -20.97 -0.78
CA PRO A 203 0.33 -20.30 -1.75
C PRO A 203 1.13 -19.67 -2.88
N GLU A 204 0.44 -19.47 -4.00
CA GLU A 204 0.86 -18.55 -5.03
C GLU A 204 0.18 -17.19 -4.77
N PHE A 205 0.94 -16.11 -4.88
CA PHE A 205 0.39 -14.77 -4.72
C PHE A 205 0.07 -14.16 -6.08
N GLN A 206 -1.16 -13.65 -6.22
CA GLN A 206 -1.65 -13.06 -7.46
C GLN A 206 -2.05 -11.61 -7.25
N THR A 207 -1.77 -10.78 -8.27
CA THR A 207 -2.32 -9.43 -8.34
C THR A 207 -3.67 -9.45 -9.05
N VAL A 208 -4.71 -8.97 -8.38
CA VAL A 208 -6.09 -8.94 -8.88
C VAL A 208 -6.57 -7.49 -8.92
N ASN A 209 -7.06 -7.05 -10.07
CA ASN A 209 -7.63 -5.70 -10.26
C ASN A 209 -9.16 -5.71 -10.42
N ASP A 210 -9.76 -6.86 -10.61
CA ASP A 210 -11.22 -7.09 -10.57
C ASP A 210 -11.56 -7.84 -9.28
N ILE A 211 -11.59 -7.11 -8.17
CA ILE A 211 -11.82 -7.69 -6.83
C ILE A 211 -13.23 -8.28 -6.75
N TYR A 212 -14.23 -7.61 -7.34
CA TYR A 212 -15.60 -8.12 -7.38
C TYR A 212 -15.68 -9.46 -8.14
N GLY A 213 -15.06 -9.52 -9.30
CA GLY A 213 -15.00 -10.75 -10.09
C GLY A 213 -14.23 -11.86 -9.39
N TRP A 214 -13.21 -11.54 -8.61
CA TRP A 214 -12.48 -12.51 -7.80
C TRP A 214 -13.36 -13.08 -6.67
N ILE A 215 -14.03 -12.22 -5.90
CA ILE A 215 -14.89 -12.64 -4.77
C ILE A 215 -16.08 -13.47 -5.26
N TYR A 216 -16.77 -13.05 -6.32
CA TYR A 216 -18.02 -13.65 -6.75
C TYR A 216 -17.88 -14.51 -8.02
N GLY A 217 -16.72 -14.55 -8.62
CA GLY A 217 -16.44 -15.26 -9.89
C GLY A 217 -16.00 -16.72 -9.74
N GLY A 218 -15.91 -17.25 -8.51
CA GLY A 218 -15.57 -18.64 -8.24
C GLY A 218 -14.05 -18.88 -8.06
N SER A 219 -13.31 -17.90 -7.57
CA SER A 219 -11.94 -18.11 -7.08
C SER A 219 -11.93 -19.09 -5.91
N GLU A 220 -10.87 -19.90 -5.80
CA GLU A 220 -10.81 -20.96 -4.80
C GLU A 220 -10.09 -20.52 -3.50
N GLY A 221 -9.34 -19.43 -3.53
CA GLY A 221 -8.55 -18.97 -2.38
C GLY A 221 -7.59 -20.06 -1.89
N TRP A 222 -7.57 -20.31 -0.58
CA TRP A 222 -6.91 -21.50 -0.01
C TRP A 222 -7.81 -22.71 -0.23
N SER A 223 -7.40 -23.59 -1.10
CA SER A 223 -8.29 -24.62 -1.63
C SER A 223 -8.78 -25.66 -0.61
N VAL A 224 -8.03 -25.93 0.49
CA VAL A 224 -8.36 -27.08 1.38
C VAL A 224 -7.89 -26.94 2.83
N THR A 225 -7.02 -26.00 3.17
CA THR A 225 -6.38 -25.96 4.50
C THR A 225 -6.25 -24.55 5.05
N TRP A 226 -6.16 -24.44 6.36
CA TRP A 226 -5.69 -23.26 7.07
C TRP A 226 -4.16 -23.30 7.17
N PRO A 227 -3.46 -22.14 7.22
CA PRO A 227 -1.99 -22.15 7.40
C PRO A 227 -1.58 -22.89 8.67
N SER A 228 -0.58 -23.74 8.55
CA SER A 228 -0.02 -24.47 9.68
C SER A 228 0.65 -23.54 10.68
N ASP A 229 0.72 -23.98 11.93
CA ASP A 229 1.45 -23.29 12.99
C ASP A 229 2.91 -23.02 12.57
N GLY A 230 3.32 -21.76 12.65
CA GLY A 230 4.62 -21.27 12.22
C GLY A 230 4.72 -20.84 10.76
N THR A 231 3.67 -20.99 9.96
CA THR A 231 3.64 -20.43 8.60
C THR A 231 3.54 -18.91 8.67
N GLY A 232 4.30 -18.21 7.83
CA GLY A 232 4.18 -16.75 7.71
C GLY A 232 4.24 -16.28 6.26
N TYR A 233 3.48 -15.22 5.97
CA TYR A 233 3.50 -14.53 4.68
C TYR A 233 4.11 -13.15 4.86
N VAL A 234 5.16 -12.86 4.11
CA VAL A 234 5.90 -11.61 4.19
C VAL A 234 5.69 -10.83 2.90
N PHE A 235 5.22 -9.60 3.03
CA PHE A 235 5.02 -8.65 1.95
C PHE A 235 6.08 -7.55 2.06
N ASN A 236 7.12 -7.63 1.23
CA ASN A 236 8.19 -6.66 1.20
C ASN A 236 7.88 -5.58 0.17
N PRO A 237 7.83 -4.29 0.56
CA PRO A 237 7.58 -3.22 -0.40
C PRO A 237 8.70 -3.22 -1.45
N ILE A 238 8.30 -3.20 -2.71
CA ILE A 238 9.23 -2.92 -3.80
C ILE A 238 9.59 -1.45 -3.65
N ALA A 239 10.86 -1.17 -3.30
CA ALA A 239 11.33 0.21 -3.30
C ALA A 239 10.95 0.81 -4.65
N PRO A 240 10.28 1.99 -4.69
CA PRO A 240 10.03 2.61 -5.96
C PRO A 240 11.39 2.68 -6.66
N THR A 241 11.52 1.97 -7.80
CA THR A 241 12.67 2.21 -8.66
C THR A 241 12.66 3.69 -8.86
N ALA A 242 13.71 4.37 -8.37
CA ALA A 242 13.76 5.81 -8.38
C ALA A 242 13.40 6.27 -9.79
N VAL A 243 12.13 6.63 -10.00
CA VAL A 243 11.81 7.62 -11.01
C VAL A 243 12.64 8.78 -10.53
N GLU A 244 13.70 9.08 -11.26
CA GLU A 244 14.53 10.27 -11.01
C GLU A 244 13.59 11.35 -10.51
N ALA A 245 13.81 11.82 -9.26
CA ALA A 245 12.90 12.78 -8.62
C ALA A 245 12.64 13.84 -9.68
N PRO A 246 11.38 14.20 -10.00
CA PRO A 246 11.10 15.05 -11.14
C PRO A 246 12.06 16.21 -11.00
N GLU A 247 13.02 16.32 -11.93
CA GLU A 247 14.06 17.36 -11.86
C GLU A 247 13.32 18.64 -11.59
N VAL A 248 13.60 19.28 -10.48
CA VAL A 248 12.92 20.54 -10.10
C VAL A 248 13.10 21.44 -11.29
N LEU A 249 12.05 21.62 -12.10
CA LEU A 249 12.10 22.40 -13.32
C LEU A 249 12.58 23.78 -12.91
N THR A 250 13.83 24.05 -13.17
CA THR A 250 14.45 25.32 -12.80
C THR A 250 13.70 26.43 -13.51
N SER A 251 13.09 27.32 -12.75
CA SER A 251 12.36 28.43 -13.32
C SER A 251 13.29 29.37 -14.07
N MET A 252 12.94 29.73 -15.30
CA MET A 252 13.66 30.71 -16.11
C MET A 252 12.73 31.82 -16.59
N SER A 253 13.22 33.04 -16.56
CA SER A 253 12.57 34.19 -17.21
C SER A 253 13.54 34.91 -18.12
N ALA A 254 13.00 35.53 -19.17
CA ALA A 254 13.81 36.25 -20.16
C ALA A 254 13.22 37.61 -20.47
N PHE A 255 14.04 38.67 -20.38
CA PHE A 255 13.65 40.06 -20.69
C PHE A 255 14.84 40.92 -21.18
N PRO A 256 14.61 41.93 -22.03
CA PRO A 256 13.35 42.20 -22.73
C PRO A 256 13.00 41.04 -23.69
N ASN A 257 11.74 40.84 -23.90
CA ASN A 257 11.23 39.89 -24.89
C ASN A 257 10.02 40.53 -25.60
N PRO A 258 10.15 40.98 -26.85
CA PRO A 258 11.25 40.78 -27.80
C PRO A 258 12.59 41.43 -27.39
N ALA A 259 13.71 40.78 -27.79
CA ALA A 259 15.07 41.26 -27.63
C ALA A 259 15.64 41.74 -28.96
N SER A 260 16.50 42.76 -28.96
CA SER A 260 17.14 43.29 -30.19
C SER A 260 18.65 43.06 -30.22
N SER A 261 19.35 43.28 -29.13
CA SER A 261 20.82 43.14 -29.06
C SER A 261 21.24 42.19 -27.92
N HIS A 262 20.50 42.20 -26.83
CA HIS A 262 20.76 41.34 -25.68
C HIS A 262 19.44 40.94 -25.00
N VAL A 263 19.51 39.83 -24.28
CA VAL A 263 18.43 39.34 -23.40
C VAL A 263 19.03 39.00 -22.05
N ASN A 264 18.38 39.39 -20.98
CA ASN A 264 18.72 38.91 -19.64
C ASN A 264 17.89 37.66 -19.36
N VAL A 265 18.54 36.58 -19.03
CA VAL A 265 17.90 35.32 -18.60
C VAL A 265 18.17 35.17 -17.11
N VAL A 266 17.11 35.13 -16.31
CA VAL A 266 17.23 34.83 -14.87
C VAL A 266 17.01 33.37 -14.68
N LEU A 267 18.01 32.72 -14.06
CA LEU A 267 17.99 31.33 -13.68
C LEU A 267 17.71 31.22 -12.18
N ASP A 268 16.56 30.69 -11.84
CA ASP A 268 16.17 30.44 -10.44
C ASP A 268 16.67 29.06 -10.01
N GLY A 269 17.94 29.00 -9.63
CA GLY A 269 18.63 27.77 -9.27
C GLY A 269 19.93 28.04 -8.50
N HIS A 270 20.55 26.99 -7.97
CA HIS A 270 21.76 27.11 -7.15
C HIS A 270 23.07 26.69 -7.86
N ALA A 271 22.97 26.14 -9.06
CA ALA A 271 24.12 25.67 -9.83
C ALA A 271 24.10 26.17 -11.28
N PRO A 272 25.27 26.35 -11.93
CA PRO A 272 25.33 26.66 -13.34
C PRO A 272 24.66 25.61 -14.21
N GLN A 273 23.96 26.04 -15.26
CA GLN A 273 23.23 25.18 -16.19
C GLN A 273 23.67 25.46 -17.62
N ARG A 274 23.84 24.41 -18.42
CA ARG A 274 24.07 24.55 -19.85
C ARG A 274 22.75 24.69 -20.59
N GLY A 275 22.59 25.70 -21.41
CA GLY A 275 21.44 25.93 -22.24
C GLY A 275 21.78 25.85 -23.73
N THR A 276 20.83 25.36 -24.52
CA THR A 276 20.90 25.31 -25.98
C THR A 276 19.79 26.15 -26.56
N TRP A 277 20.19 27.06 -27.47
CA TRP A 277 19.25 27.83 -28.30
C TRP A 277 18.74 26.95 -29.42
N LEU A 278 17.43 26.82 -29.51
CA LEU A 278 16.73 26.10 -30.57
C LEU A 278 15.89 27.07 -31.41
N ASP A 279 16.01 27.00 -32.74
CA ASP A 279 15.14 27.74 -33.64
C ASP A 279 13.71 27.16 -33.72
N ALA A 280 12.82 27.78 -34.48
CA ALA A 280 11.44 27.34 -34.64
C ALA A 280 11.29 25.95 -35.28
N GLN A 281 12.34 25.39 -35.88
CA GLN A 281 12.42 24.05 -36.43
C GLN A 281 13.09 23.05 -35.46
N GLY A 282 13.46 23.49 -34.25
CA GLY A 282 14.15 22.67 -33.25
C GLY A 282 15.65 22.46 -33.52
N ARG A 283 16.25 23.18 -34.48
CA ARG A 283 17.67 23.08 -34.77
C ARG A 283 18.49 23.95 -33.80
N SER A 284 19.64 23.46 -33.38
CA SER A 284 20.53 24.22 -32.51
C SER A 284 21.08 25.47 -33.19
N ALA A 285 20.88 26.62 -32.55
CA ALA A 285 21.39 27.94 -32.95
C ALA A 285 22.56 28.40 -32.07
N GLY A 286 23.02 27.62 -31.10
CA GLY A 286 24.12 27.90 -30.20
C GLY A 286 23.92 27.38 -28.81
N THR A 287 24.95 27.49 -27.96
CA THR A 287 24.91 27.07 -26.56
C THR A 287 25.38 28.20 -25.65
N VAL A 288 24.93 28.22 -24.41
CA VAL A 288 25.31 29.16 -23.38
C VAL A 288 25.38 28.47 -22.03
N VAL A 289 26.26 28.92 -21.14
CA VAL A 289 26.26 28.50 -19.73
C VAL A 289 25.64 29.63 -18.92
N LEU A 290 24.58 29.33 -18.22
CA LEU A 290 23.88 30.24 -17.31
C LEU A 290 24.36 30.02 -15.89
N GLN A 291 24.67 31.13 -15.21
CA GLN A 291 24.93 31.12 -13.77
C GLN A 291 23.60 31.33 -13.00
N PRO A 292 23.53 30.90 -11.74
CA PRO A 292 22.42 31.28 -10.88
C PRO A 292 22.18 32.80 -10.86
N GLY A 293 20.94 33.26 -10.98
CA GLY A 293 20.59 34.67 -11.07
C GLY A 293 20.55 35.21 -12.51
N ALA A 294 20.84 36.48 -12.68
CA ALA A 294 20.71 37.19 -13.96
C ALA A 294 21.95 37.00 -14.88
N ASN A 295 21.68 36.55 -16.09
CA ASN A 295 22.66 36.32 -17.15
C ASN A 295 22.36 37.24 -18.34
N ARG A 296 23.28 38.10 -18.71
CA ARG A 296 23.13 38.94 -19.92
C ARG A 296 23.75 38.24 -21.11
N ILE A 297 22.92 37.91 -22.10
CA ILE A 297 23.30 37.17 -23.30
C ILE A 297 23.21 38.11 -24.50
N ASP A 298 24.30 38.17 -25.28
CA ASP A 298 24.31 38.88 -26.54
C ASP A 298 23.60 38.04 -27.63
N VAL A 299 22.58 38.60 -28.25
CA VAL A 299 21.79 37.97 -29.30
C VAL A 299 21.85 38.77 -30.61
N ALA A 300 22.73 39.77 -30.70
CA ALA A 300 22.86 40.66 -31.88
C ALA A 300 23.23 39.88 -33.17
N ALA A 301 23.94 38.76 -33.05
CA ALA A 301 24.33 37.92 -34.17
C ALA A 301 23.24 36.93 -34.60
N MET A 302 22.19 36.73 -33.80
CA MET A 302 21.11 35.79 -34.11
C MET A 302 20.13 36.41 -35.12
N ALA A 303 19.58 35.62 -36.03
CA ALA A 303 18.59 36.10 -36.97
C ALA A 303 17.27 36.47 -36.26
N PRO A 304 16.51 37.46 -36.77
CA PRO A 304 15.16 37.71 -36.26
C PRO A 304 14.30 36.44 -36.31
N GLY A 305 13.59 36.16 -35.21
CA GLY A 305 12.80 34.95 -35.11
C GLY A 305 12.46 34.55 -33.66
N THR A 306 11.75 33.48 -33.49
CA THR A 306 11.45 32.91 -32.18
C THR A 306 12.37 31.75 -31.89
N TYR A 307 12.95 31.77 -30.72
CA TYR A 307 13.86 30.76 -30.20
C TYR A 307 13.44 30.24 -28.86
N ALA A 308 13.76 28.98 -28.59
CA ALA A 308 13.67 28.42 -27.23
C ALA A 308 15.08 28.25 -26.67
N LEU A 309 15.34 28.81 -25.51
CA LEU A 309 16.53 28.47 -24.72
C LEU A 309 16.16 27.33 -23.80
N ARG A 310 16.70 26.15 -24.07
CA ARG A 310 16.41 24.92 -23.34
C ARG A 310 17.61 24.48 -22.53
N LEU A 311 17.41 24.19 -21.24
CA LEU A 311 18.42 23.61 -20.34
C LEU A 311 18.50 22.10 -20.49
N GLU A 312 19.61 21.50 -20.02
CA GLU A 312 19.80 20.04 -20.01
C GLU A 312 18.72 19.33 -19.14
N ASN A 313 18.21 19.97 -18.11
CA ASN A 313 17.12 19.45 -17.26
C ASN A 313 15.71 19.58 -17.89
N GLY A 314 15.61 19.98 -19.15
CA GLY A 314 14.35 20.11 -19.87
C GLY A 314 13.63 21.44 -19.71
N SER A 315 13.98 22.28 -18.74
CA SER A 315 13.41 23.64 -18.59
C SER A 315 13.67 24.48 -19.82
N ALA A 316 12.71 25.29 -20.25
CA ALA A 316 12.86 26.13 -21.42
C ALA A 316 12.16 27.48 -21.27
N VAL A 317 12.74 28.52 -21.88
CA VAL A 317 12.13 29.84 -21.99
C VAL A 317 12.10 30.28 -23.47
N ARG A 318 10.99 30.84 -23.91
CA ARG A 318 10.83 31.37 -25.26
C ARG A 318 11.35 32.81 -25.33
N VAL A 319 12.18 33.08 -26.34
CA VAL A 319 12.69 34.42 -26.64
C VAL A 319 12.44 34.77 -28.07
N THR A 320 11.89 35.95 -28.31
CA THR A 320 11.69 36.49 -29.67
C THR A 320 12.80 37.52 -29.94
N ILE A 321 13.50 37.37 -31.03
CA ILE A 321 14.53 38.32 -31.48
C ILE A 321 13.94 39.20 -32.60
N GLN A 322 14.04 40.47 -32.41
CA GLN A 322 13.48 41.48 -33.32
C GLN A 322 14.51 42.55 -33.57
N ARG A 323 14.61 43.06 -34.82
CA ARG A 323 15.44 44.20 -35.20
C ARG A 323 14.60 45.36 -35.64
#